data_a8c549c2a6b38e0f2fd79e849f0c5615
#
_entry.id   a8c549c2a6b38e0f2fd79e849f0c5615
#
_cell.length_a   1.000
_cell.length_b   1.000
_cell.length_c   1.000
_cell.angle_alpha   90.00
_cell.angle_beta   90.00
_cell.angle_gamma   90.00
#
_symmetry.space_group_name_H-M   'P 1'
#
loop_
_entity.id
_entity.type
_entity.pdbx_description
1 polymer ?
#
loop_
_entity_poly.entity_id
_entity_poly.type
_entity_poly.pdbx_seq_one_letter_code
_entity_poly.pdbx_strand_id
1 'polypeptide(L)'
;KGHTCSIETYGIAENGKHAGLRAQDIRLVHTPGCLGVAYHAAGLCEMDVQVGVPGAFSVYNSLTAIAVCRHFDIPAENMKTALKQARVKGRIEMVKVSDQFTLMIDYAHNAMSLKSLLTTLRAYHPGRLVCLFGCGGNRSRQRRFEMGEVSGSLADLTIITSDNLRFEE
;
A
#
# COMPACT_ATOMS: atom_id res chain seq x y z
N LYS A 1 -31.44 4.02 -10.70
CA LYS A 1 -31.85 2.60 -10.76
C LYS A 1 -31.97 2.11 -9.33
N GLY A 2 -33.12 1.55 -8.92
CA GLY A 2 -33.32 1.01 -7.58
C GLY A 2 -32.42 -0.21 -7.37
N HIS A 3 -31.73 -0.24 -6.23
CA HIS A 3 -30.97 -1.40 -5.80
C HIS A 3 -31.87 -2.35 -5.03
N THR A 4 -31.71 -3.65 -5.24
CA THR A 4 -32.44 -4.70 -4.52
C THR A 4 -31.68 -5.18 -3.26
N CYS A 5 -30.46 -4.67 -3.03
CA CYS A 5 -29.60 -5.00 -1.89
C CYS A 5 -29.32 -3.74 -1.05
N SER A 6 -29.00 -3.93 0.22
CA SER A 6 -28.44 -2.88 1.08
C SER A 6 -27.05 -2.49 0.59
N ILE A 7 -26.73 -1.18 0.66
CA ILE A 7 -25.44 -0.65 0.27
C ILE A 7 -24.74 -0.15 1.54
N GLU A 8 -23.56 -0.68 1.81
CA GLU A 8 -22.65 -0.14 2.82
C GLU A 8 -21.53 0.63 2.13
N THR A 9 -21.12 1.74 2.76
CA THR A 9 -20.07 2.61 2.25
C THR A 9 -18.94 2.70 3.26
N TYR A 10 -17.72 2.87 2.79
CA TYR A 10 -16.56 3.10 3.65
C TYR A 10 -15.64 4.16 3.06
N GLY A 11 -14.84 4.79 3.90
CA GLY A 11 -13.90 5.82 3.45
C GLY A 11 -13.04 6.41 4.58
N ILE A 12 -12.13 7.29 4.19
CA ILE A 12 -11.34 8.10 5.11
C ILE A 12 -12.20 9.31 5.51
N ALA A 13 -12.21 9.66 6.81
CA ALA A 13 -13.11 10.68 7.38
C ALA A 13 -13.07 12.04 6.68
N GLU A 14 -11.90 12.46 6.20
CA GLU A 14 -11.74 13.73 5.47
C GLU A 14 -12.56 13.80 4.18
N ASN A 15 -12.65 12.68 3.46
CA ASN A 15 -13.32 12.55 2.16
C ASN A 15 -14.64 11.77 2.23
N GLY A 16 -14.87 11.03 3.32
CA GLY A 16 -15.98 10.09 3.48
C GLY A 16 -16.85 10.36 4.70
N LYS A 17 -17.14 11.64 5.02
CA LYS A 17 -17.93 12.03 6.21
C LYS A 17 -19.26 11.30 6.39
N HIS A 18 -19.85 10.86 5.29
CA HIS A 18 -21.15 10.16 5.28
C HIS A 18 -21.01 8.64 5.09
N ALA A 19 -19.77 8.10 5.02
CA ALA A 19 -19.58 6.67 4.90
C ALA A 19 -19.98 5.95 6.20
N GLY A 20 -20.59 4.77 6.06
CA GLY A 20 -21.04 3.96 7.19
C GLY A 20 -19.86 3.46 8.04
N LEU A 21 -18.75 3.07 7.41
CA LEU A 21 -17.50 2.69 8.06
C LEU A 21 -16.41 3.70 7.70
N ARG A 22 -15.74 4.29 8.68
CA ARG A 22 -14.75 5.36 8.46
C ARG A 22 -13.45 5.07 9.15
N ALA A 23 -12.33 5.43 8.50
CA ALA A 23 -11.03 5.54 9.16
C ALA A 23 -10.80 6.98 9.63
N GLN A 24 -10.42 7.14 10.88
CA GLN A 24 -10.09 8.40 11.55
C GLN A 24 -8.70 8.29 12.17
N ASP A 25 -8.06 9.41 12.49
CA ASP A 25 -6.78 9.48 13.20
C ASP A 25 -5.69 8.60 12.55
N ILE A 26 -5.60 8.67 11.21
CA ILE A 26 -4.65 7.88 10.45
C ILE A 26 -3.22 8.34 10.77
N ARG A 27 -2.36 7.40 11.15
CA ARG A 27 -0.95 7.64 11.43
C ARG A 27 -0.07 6.57 10.79
N LEU A 28 1.14 6.98 10.41
CA LEU A 28 2.16 6.07 9.93
C LEU A 28 2.78 5.30 11.10
N VAL A 29 3.02 4.02 10.91
CA VAL A 29 3.71 3.17 11.88
C VAL A 29 5.06 2.81 11.31
N HIS A 30 6.12 3.19 12.04
CA HIS A 30 7.49 2.87 11.68
C HIS A 30 8.19 2.26 12.90
N THR A 31 8.45 0.97 12.83
CA THR A 31 9.27 0.25 13.82
C THR A 31 10.31 -0.59 13.06
N PRO A 32 11.44 -0.97 13.69
CA PRO A 32 12.44 -1.81 13.03
C PRO A 32 11.82 -3.04 12.36
N GLY A 33 12.01 -3.15 11.05
CA GLY A 33 11.47 -4.26 10.25
C GLY A 33 9.96 -4.21 9.99
N CYS A 34 9.27 -3.12 10.33
CA CYS A 34 7.84 -2.97 10.06
C CYS A 34 7.47 -1.53 9.69
N LEU A 35 6.97 -1.36 8.47
CA LEU A 35 6.25 -0.16 8.05
C LEU A 35 4.77 -0.50 7.94
N GLY A 36 3.91 0.43 8.35
CA GLY A 36 2.47 0.19 8.32
C GLY A 36 1.68 1.47 8.53
N VAL A 37 0.38 1.32 8.69
CA VAL A 37 -0.54 2.40 9.05
C VAL A 37 -1.37 1.97 10.25
N ALA A 38 -1.76 2.93 11.07
CA ALA A 38 -2.73 2.72 12.13
C ALA A 38 -3.82 3.79 12.05
N TYR A 39 -5.04 3.43 12.44
CA TYR A 39 -6.18 4.32 12.43
C TYR A 39 -7.27 3.82 13.39
N HIS A 40 -8.22 4.69 13.72
CA HIS A 40 -9.44 4.32 14.40
C HIS A 40 -10.53 4.05 13.37
N ALA A 41 -11.09 2.83 13.36
CA ALA A 41 -12.30 2.51 12.59
C ALA A 41 -13.51 2.93 13.38
N ALA A 42 -14.41 3.72 12.79
CA ALA A 42 -15.61 4.26 13.42
C ALA A 42 -16.88 4.07 12.59
N GLY A 43 -18.02 4.03 13.23
CA GLY A 43 -19.33 3.88 12.61
C GLY A 43 -19.86 2.46 12.69
N LEU A 44 -19.94 1.74 11.59
CA LEU A 44 -20.44 0.36 11.58
C LEU A 44 -19.58 -0.62 12.42
N CYS A 45 -18.36 -0.25 12.75
CA CYS A 45 -17.45 -0.98 13.63
C CYS A 45 -16.54 -0.01 14.35
N GLU A 46 -16.40 -0.15 15.68
CA GLU A 46 -15.53 0.69 16.50
C GLU A 46 -14.33 -0.13 16.96
N MET A 47 -13.14 0.17 16.42
CA MET A 47 -11.91 -0.49 16.85
C MET A 47 -10.64 0.26 16.38
N ASP A 48 -9.58 0.15 17.17
CA ASP A 48 -8.25 0.57 16.75
C ASP A 48 -7.63 -0.50 15.84
N VAL A 49 -7.17 -0.06 14.69
CA VAL A 49 -6.62 -0.92 13.63
C VAL A 49 -5.16 -0.57 13.39
N GLN A 50 -4.32 -1.59 13.27
CA GLN A 50 -2.98 -1.49 12.73
C GLN A 50 -2.86 -2.44 11.53
N VAL A 51 -2.35 -1.94 10.41
CA VAL A 51 -2.13 -2.72 9.18
C VAL A 51 -0.64 -2.80 8.92
N GLY A 52 -0.12 -4.01 8.75
CA GLY A 52 1.30 -4.27 8.50
C GLY A 52 1.74 -4.02 7.05
N VAL A 53 0.97 -3.26 6.27
CA VAL A 53 1.29 -2.83 4.91
C VAL A 53 1.21 -1.31 4.88
N PRO A 54 2.25 -0.60 4.40
CA PRO A 54 2.28 0.86 4.42
C PRO A 54 1.37 1.49 3.36
N GLY A 55 1.06 2.77 3.56
CA GLY A 55 0.37 3.62 2.60
C GLY A 55 -1.15 3.75 2.78
N ALA A 56 -1.70 4.86 2.31
CA ALA A 56 -3.12 5.18 2.44
C ALA A 56 -4.04 4.15 1.77
N PHE A 57 -3.60 3.49 0.69
CA PHE A 57 -4.36 2.42 0.05
C PHE A 57 -4.60 1.22 0.99
N SER A 58 -3.71 0.97 1.95
CA SER A 58 -3.87 -0.09 2.95
C SER A 58 -5.01 0.21 3.92
N VAL A 59 -5.30 1.49 4.16
CA VAL A 59 -6.48 1.90 4.94
C VAL A 59 -7.76 1.50 4.19
N TYR A 60 -7.88 1.83 2.90
CA TYR A 60 -9.05 1.45 2.10
C TYR A 60 -9.20 -0.07 2.00
N ASN A 61 -8.11 -0.80 1.74
CA ASN A 61 -8.14 -2.25 1.63
C ASN A 61 -8.55 -2.92 2.94
N SER A 62 -8.05 -2.42 4.07
CA SER A 62 -8.43 -2.94 5.39
C SER A 62 -9.87 -2.60 5.77
N LEU A 63 -10.36 -1.40 5.45
CA LEU A 63 -11.79 -1.06 5.62
C LEU A 63 -12.69 -2.00 4.81
N THR A 64 -12.30 -2.34 3.57
CA THR A 64 -13.02 -3.34 2.77
C THR A 64 -13.07 -4.68 3.47
N ALA A 65 -11.92 -5.16 3.98
CA ALA A 65 -11.85 -6.42 4.69
C ALA A 65 -12.72 -6.41 5.96
N ILE A 66 -12.67 -5.34 6.76
CA ILE A 66 -13.50 -5.17 7.96
C ILE A 66 -14.99 -5.18 7.58
N ALA A 67 -15.39 -4.41 6.54
CA ALA A 67 -16.78 -4.35 6.09
C ALA A 67 -17.31 -5.73 5.72
N VAL A 68 -16.52 -6.53 5.00
CA VAL A 68 -16.90 -7.91 4.63
C VAL A 68 -16.93 -8.84 5.84
N CYS A 69 -15.87 -8.84 6.67
CA CYS A 69 -15.74 -9.76 7.81
C CYS A 69 -16.86 -9.59 8.86
N ARG A 70 -17.39 -8.37 9.01
CA ARG A 70 -18.53 -8.11 9.90
C ARG A 70 -19.76 -8.95 9.55
N HIS A 71 -20.01 -9.22 8.27
CA HIS A 71 -21.13 -10.02 7.82
C HIS A 71 -20.98 -11.53 8.10
N PHE A 72 -19.81 -11.95 8.55
CA PHE A 72 -19.50 -13.31 8.93
C PHE A 72 -19.26 -13.46 10.44
N ASP A 73 -19.67 -12.49 11.24
CA ASP A 73 -19.51 -12.47 12.70
C ASP A 73 -18.07 -12.71 13.19
N ILE A 74 -17.08 -12.25 12.39
CA ILE A 74 -15.67 -12.36 12.77
C ILE A 74 -15.39 -11.42 13.95
N PRO A 75 -14.87 -11.91 15.08
CA PRO A 75 -14.53 -11.08 16.22
C PRO A 75 -13.52 -9.96 15.88
N ALA A 76 -13.72 -8.76 16.45
CA ALA A 76 -12.84 -7.63 16.20
C ALA A 76 -11.36 -7.93 16.48
N GLU A 77 -11.06 -8.67 17.54
CA GLU A 77 -9.68 -9.04 17.89
C GLU A 77 -9.01 -9.95 16.84
N ASN A 78 -9.79 -10.81 16.20
CA ASN A 78 -9.28 -11.63 15.10
C ASN A 78 -8.98 -10.79 13.87
N MET A 79 -9.85 -9.82 13.54
CA MET A 79 -9.63 -8.85 12.46
C MET A 79 -8.38 -8.00 12.72
N LYS A 80 -8.22 -7.45 13.93
CA LYS A 80 -7.03 -6.67 14.33
C LYS A 80 -5.75 -7.48 14.16
N THR A 81 -5.75 -8.71 14.67
CA THR A 81 -4.58 -9.60 14.60
C THR A 81 -4.21 -9.91 13.15
N ALA A 82 -5.19 -10.29 12.34
CA ALA A 82 -4.99 -10.60 10.92
C ALA A 82 -4.46 -9.39 10.13
N LEU A 83 -5.04 -8.20 10.34
CA LEU A 83 -4.62 -6.98 9.65
C LEU A 83 -3.20 -6.54 10.05
N LYS A 84 -2.83 -6.67 11.32
CA LYS A 84 -1.48 -6.39 11.80
C LYS A 84 -0.44 -7.34 11.18
N GLN A 85 -0.81 -8.59 10.97
CA GLN A 85 0.04 -9.62 10.39
C GLN A 85 -0.05 -9.68 8.86
N ALA A 86 -0.96 -8.92 8.25
CA ALA A 86 -1.19 -8.96 6.81
C ALA A 86 0.10 -8.70 6.03
N ARG A 87 0.39 -9.58 5.09
CA ARG A 87 1.50 -9.47 4.13
C ARG A 87 0.99 -9.96 2.78
N VAL A 88 1.34 -9.23 1.74
CA VAL A 88 0.98 -9.60 0.37
C VAL A 88 2.27 -9.75 -0.42
N LYS A 89 2.55 -10.96 -0.92
CA LYS A 89 3.75 -11.23 -1.71
C LYS A 89 3.82 -10.31 -2.91
N GLY A 90 4.99 -9.68 -3.12
CA GLY A 90 5.23 -8.75 -4.20
C GLY A 90 4.47 -7.42 -4.09
N ARG A 91 3.91 -7.06 -2.95
CA ARG A 91 3.22 -5.78 -2.70
C ARG A 91 3.77 -5.13 -1.44
N ILE A 92 4.72 -4.25 -1.61
CA ILE A 92 5.52 -3.67 -0.52
C ILE A 92 5.95 -4.76 0.47
N GLU A 93 6.37 -5.88 -0.07
CA GLU A 93 6.82 -7.03 0.70
C GLU A 93 8.19 -6.71 1.30
N MET A 94 8.27 -6.62 2.61
CA MET A 94 9.53 -6.41 3.31
C MET A 94 10.30 -7.72 3.42
N VAL A 95 11.53 -7.72 2.91
CA VAL A 95 12.44 -8.87 2.97
C VAL A 95 13.54 -8.55 3.97
N LYS A 96 13.62 -9.32 5.04
CA LYS A 96 14.64 -9.14 6.07
C LYS A 96 15.96 -9.74 5.60
N VAL A 97 16.88 -8.89 5.17
CA VAL A 97 18.25 -9.27 4.74
C VAL A 97 19.33 -8.60 5.57
N SER A 98 19.02 -7.50 6.25
CA SER A 98 19.96 -6.72 7.06
C SER A 98 19.22 -5.94 8.13
N ASP A 99 19.92 -5.58 9.20
CA ASP A 99 19.41 -4.63 10.20
C ASP A 99 19.80 -3.17 9.87
N GLN A 100 20.66 -2.97 8.84
CA GLN A 100 21.14 -1.64 8.43
C GLN A 100 20.23 -0.98 7.39
N PHE A 101 19.44 -1.76 6.64
CA PHE A 101 18.51 -1.26 5.63
C PHE A 101 17.30 -2.16 5.49
N THR A 102 16.23 -1.60 4.97
CA THR A 102 15.00 -2.34 4.62
C THR A 102 14.98 -2.60 3.13
N LEU A 103 14.89 -3.87 2.73
CA LEU A 103 14.64 -4.28 1.35
C LEU A 103 13.14 -4.51 1.15
N MET A 104 12.60 -3.97 0.07
CA MET A 104 11.19 -4.15 -0.29
C MET A 104 11.04 -4.64 -1.73
N ILE A 105 10.06 -5.48 -1.95
CA ILE A 105 9.65 -5.93 -3.28
C ILE A 105 8.24 -5.43 -3.54
N ASP A 106 8.04 -4.76 -4.67
CA ASP A 106 6.72 -4.29 -5.10
C ASP A 106 6.45 -4.60 -6.57
N TYR A 107 5.19 -4.64 -6.92
CA TYR A 107 4.73 -4.92 -8.28
C TYR A 107 4.49 -3.65 -9.11
N ALA A 108 4.91 -2.49 -8.64
CA ALA A 108 4.78 -1.25 -9.40
C ALA A 108 5.47 -1.40 -10.78
N HIS A 109 4.68 -1.32 -11.85
CA HIS A 109 5.14 -1.60 -13.21
C HIS A 109 4.77 -0.50 -14.21
N ASN A 110 4.35 0.66 -13.73
CA ASN A 110 4.09 1.87 -14.51
C ASN A 110 4.39 3.11 -13.68
N ALA A 111 4.47 4.28 -14.33
CA ALA A 111 4.85 5.54 -13.69
C ALA A 111 3.92 5.92 -12.52
N MET A 112 2.61 5.75 -12.69
CA MET A 112 1.64 6.11 -11.65
C MET A 112 1.80 5.25 -10.40
N SER A 113 1.92 3.93 -10.54
CA SER A 113 2.12 3.03 -9.41
C SER A 113 3.49 3.23 -8.74
N LEU A 114 4.56 3.47 -9.53
CA LEU A 114 5.88 3.78 -9.01
C LEU A 114 5.88 5.11 -8.23
N LYS A 115 5.22 6.13 -8.76
CA LYS A 115 5.05 7.42 -8.07
C LYS A 115 4.33 7.25 -6.74
N SER A 116 3.22 6.51 -6.73
CA SER A 116 2.46 6.23 -5.51
C SER A 116 3.30 5.50 -4.46
N LEU A 117 4.06 4.48 -4.89
CA LEU A 117 4.96 3.73 -4.03
C LEU A 117 6.05 4.63 -3.41
N LEU A 118 6.83 5.33 -4.25
CA LEU A 118 7.93 6.17 -3.79
C LEU A 118 7.45 7.33 -2.91
N THR A 119 6.32 7.96 -3.25
CA THR A 119 5.70 8.99 -2.40
C THR A 119 5.29 8.41 -1.05
N THR A 120 4.69 7.21 -1.03
CA THR A 120 4.35 6.52 0.21
C THR A 120 5.59 6.28 1.07
N LEU A 121 6.67 5.78 0.47
CA LEU A 121 7.90 5.48 1.21
C LEU A 121 8.59 6.75 1.72
N ARG A 122 8.56 7.84 0.96
CA ARG A 122 9.08 9.16 1.41
C ARG A 122 8.38 9.69 2.65
N ALA A 123 7.09 9.42 2.81
CA ALA A 123 6.34 9.83 4.00
C ALA A 123 6.85 9.18 5.31
N TYR A 124 7.61 8.08 5.23
CA TYR A 124 8.28 7.46 6.37
C TYR A 124 9.66 8.06 6.68
N HIS A 125 10.06 9.13 5.98
CA HIS A 125 11.32 9.86 6.18
C HIS A 125 12.57 8.95 6.15
N PRO A 126 12.78 8.14 5.10
CA PRO A 126 13.98 7.32 4.98
C PRO A 126 15.23 8.20 4.86
N GLY A 127 16.34 7.80 5.48
CA GLY A 127 17.62 8.50 5.31
C GLY A 127 18.13 8.45 3.87
N ARG A 128 17.86 7.35 3.16
CA ARG A 128 18.15 7.17 1.73
C ARG A 128 17.12 6.23 1.11
N LEU A 129 16.53 6.65 -0.01
CA LEU A 129 15.59 5.84 -0.80
C LEU A 129 16.26 5.41 -2.11
N VAL A 130 16.48 4.12 -2.26
CA VAL A 130 17.06 3.52 -3.48
C VAL A 130 15.94 2.81 -4.23
N CYS A 131 15.80 3.12 -5.52
CA CYS A 131 14.83 2.48 -6.40
C CYS A 131 15.57 1.65 -7.45
N LEU A 132 15.33 0.33 -7.46
CA LEU A 132 15.80 -0.57 -8.50
C LEU A 132 14.61 -1.07 -9.29
N PHE A 133 14.61 -0.89 -10.60
CA PHE A 133 13.55 -1.40 -11.47
C PHE A 133 14.05 -1.74 -12.87
N GLY A 134 13.26 -2.55 -13.58
CA GLY A 134 13.39 -2.80 -15.00
C GLY A 134 12.03 -2.68 -15.69
N CYS A 135 12.03 -2.67 -17.01
CA CYS A 135 10.81 -2.66 -17.81
C CYS A 135 10.82 -3.82 -18.79
N GLY A 136 9.77 -4.63 -18.75
CA GLY A 136 9.64 -5.77 -19.67
C GLY A 136 9.62 -5.37 -21.14
N GLY A 137 10.24 -6.18 -21.98
CA GLY A 137 10.27 -6.03 -23.43
C GLY A 137 8.89 -6.18 -24.06
N ASN A 138 8.76 -5.77 -25.33
CA ASN A 138 7.51 -5.78 -26.12
C ASN A 138 6.35 -5.08 -25.38
N ARG A 139 6.65 -4.03 -24.62
CA ARG A 139 5.69 -3.15 -23.94
C ARG A 139 5.92 -1.71 -24.39
N SER A 140 5.05 -0.80 -23.97
CA SER A 140 5.18 0.63 -24.29
C SER A 140 6.56 1.16 -23.89
N ARG A 141 7.35 1.64 -24.88
CA ARG A 141 8.65 2.29 -24.62
C ARG A 141 8.49 3.57 -23.82
N GLN A 142 7.40 4.30 -24.01
CA GLN A 142 7.09 5.53 -23.27
C GLN A 142 7.10 5.28 -21.75
N ARG A 143 6.62 4.14 -21.29
CA ARG A 143 6.65 3.75 -19.87
C ARG A 143 8.06 3.75 -19.28
N ARG A 144 9.08 3.39 -20.06
CA ARG A 144 10.48 3.34 -19.59
C ARG A 144 10.97 4.73 -19.20
N PHE A 145 10.66 5.72 -20.06
CA PHE A 145 11.01 7.12 -19.80
C PHE A 145 10.23 7.68 -18.61
N GLU A 146 8.92 7.47 -18.58
CA GLU A 146 8.05 7.94 -17.49
C GLU A 146 8.44 7.34 -16.13
N MET A 147 8.79 6.05 -16.08
CA MET A 147 9.27 5.43 -14.84
C MET A 147 10.65 5.96 -14.44
N GLY A 148 11.54 6.20 -15.39
CA GLY A 148 12.84 6.83 -15.16
C GLY A 148 12.71 8.23 -14.57
N GLU A 149 11.82 9.06 -15.14
CA GLU A 149 11.53 10.41 -14.66
C GLU A 149 10.97 10.40 -13.22
N VAL A 150 10.00 9.54 -12.96
CA VAL A 150 9.41 9.39 -11.61
C VAL A 150 10.46 8.94 -10.60
N SER A 151 11.26 7.93 -10.94
CA SER A 151 12.29 7.42 -10.04
C SER A 151 13.39 8.47 -9.79
N GLY A 152 13.87 9.14 -10.84
CA GLY A 152 14.88 10.19 -10.73
C GLY A 152 14.41 11.40 -9.92
N SER A 153 13.09 11.66 -9.88
CA SER A 153 12.52 12.77 -9.12
C SER A 153 12.27 12.42 -7.64
N LEU A 154 12.02 11.17 -7.31
CA LEU A 154 11.55 10.75 -5.98
C LEU A 154 12.53 9.87 -5.20
N ALA A 155 13.46 9.20 -5.85
CA ALA A 155 14.50 8.40 -5.19
C ALA A 155 15.82 9.18 -5.07
N ASP A 156 16.66 8.80 -4.09
CA ASP A 156 18.01 9.37 -3.94
C ASP A 156 19.02 8.67 -4.87
N LEU A 157 18.70 7.44 -5.27
CA LEU A 157 19.46 6.66 -6.24
C LEU A 157 18.50 5.79 -7.04
N THR A 158 18.65 5.83 -8.36
CA THR A 158 17.94 4.95 -9.28
C THR A 158 18.89 3.96 -9.91
N ILE A 159 18.57 2.67 -9.86
CA ILE A 159 19.29 1.60 -10.54
C ILE A 159 18.35 1.01 -11.59
N ILE A 160 18.72 1.14 -12.85
CA ILE A 160 17.96 0.57 -13.97
C ILE A 160 18.64 -0.73 -14.39
N THR A 161 17.85 -1.79 -14.47
CA THR A 161 18.33 -3.12 -14.86
C THR A 161 17.45 -3.70 -15.97
N SER A 162 17.92 -4.77 -16.58
CA SER A 162 17.06 -5.55 -17.48
C SER A 162 16.00 -6.28 -16.67
N ASP A 163 14.80 -6.35 -17.23
CA ASP A 163 13.72 -7.23 -16.81
C ASP A 163 13.55 -8.31 -17.91
N ASN A 164 12.40 -8.93 -17.99
CA ASN A 164 12.10 -9.89 -19.05
C ASN A 164 12.17 -9.22 -20.43
N LEU A 165 13.25 -9.47 -21.17
CA LEU A 165 13.52 -8.87 -22.48
C LEU A 165 12.53 -9.33 -23.56
N ARG A 166 11.90 -10.50 -23.38
CA ARG A 166 11.05 -11.15 -24.38
C ARG A 166 11.79 -11.28 -25.72
N PHE A 167 11.35 -10.52 -26.75
CA PHE A 167 11.91 -10.52 -28.10
C PHE A 167 12.71 -9.23 -28.42
N GLU A 168 13.01 -8.40 -27.42
CA GLU A 168 13.89 -7.23 -27.55
C GLU A 168 15.32 -7.60 -27.16
N GLU A 169 16.32 -7.06 -27.89
CA GLU A 169 17.75 -7.20 -27.58
C GLU A 169 18.18 -6.27 -26.45
#